data_dd7d68f81254b53af9ee016c0413838d
#
_entry.id   dd7d68f81254b53af9ee016c0413838d
#
_cell.length_a   1.000
_cell.length_b   1.000
_cell.length_c   1.000
_cell.angle_alpha   90.00
_cell.angle_beta   90.00
_cell.angle_gamma   90.00
#
_symmetry.space_group_name_H-M   'P 1'
#
loop_
_entity.id
_entity.type
_entity.pdbx_description
1 polymer ?
#
loop_
_entity_poly.entity_id
_entity_poly.type
_entity_poly.pdbx_seq_one_letter_code
_entity_poly.pdbx_strand_id
1 'polypeptide(L)'
;MARRKRPRQGTTNFKLRDWLFSRQRYWGEPFPIVWEDGNHRCIPESELPLLPPDLADFKPTGTPEPPLSKATDWVRYSETATRELNTMPQWAGSCWYYLRYCDAQNSERFVSVEAEKYWMGGGKPGGVDLYVGGTEHAVLHLLYARFWHKVLFDLGYVSTPEPFQRLVNQGLIMGEDGQKMSKSRGNVVNPDDVVKEYGADALRLYEMFMGPLEQVKPWSMKGVEGVYRFLARVWRLVMVQNEESGVWSLSPALQDVPANKQLTKALHETIKKCGEDIEKLSFNTAISQMMVCTNAFTGAEIKPASAIVTFLKVLSPFAPHLAEELNTRIASQFPDLAVKGFLSDTVWPTYDPAALIEDEVEVVFQVNGKLRDKVRVPIAASKEEIEALALASTRVQEFMEGKPAKKVIVVPGKLVNIVV
;
A
#
# COMPACT_ATOMS: atom_id res chain seq x y z
N MET A 1 39.40 -61.25 4.02
CA MET A 1 38.65 -60.39 4.99
C MET A 1 38.16 -59.12 4.26
N ALA A 2 36.86 -59.03 3.92
CA ALA A 2 36.28 -57.90 3.24
C ALA A 2 35.95 -56.82 4.26
N ARG A 3 36.54 -55.63 4.17
CA ARG A 3 36.21 -54.47 4.99
C ARG A 3 34.77 -54.04 4.66
N ARG A 4 33.83 -54.21 5.62
CA ARG A 4 32.47 -53.63 5.57
C ARG A 4 32.59 -52.12 5.46
N LYS A 5 32.24 -51.56 4.29
CA LYS A 5 32.05 -50.11 4.12
C LYS A 5 30.91 -49.66 5.02
N ARG A 6 31.19 -48.74 5.96
CA ARG A 6 30.14 -48.06 6.73
C ARG A 6 29.18 -47.33 5.75
N PRO A 7 27.88 -47.39 5.94
CA PRO A 7 26.96 -46.66 5.10
C PRO A 7 27.27 -45.14 5.20
N ARG A 8 27.31 -44.48 4.04
CA ARG A 8 27.48 -43.03 4.00
C ARG A 8 26.27 -42.41 4.68
N GLN A 9 26.49 -41.69 5.77
CA GLN A 9 25.48 -40.88 6.41
C GLN A 9 25.17 -39.68 5.53
N GLY A 10 23.92 -39.53 5.11
CA GLY A 10 23.50 -38.36 4.34
C GLY A 10 23.68 -37.09 5.19
N THR A 11 24.31 -36.07 4.60
CA THR A 11 24.49 -34.76 5.24
C THR A 11 23.55 -33.78 4.60
N THR A 12 22.74 -33.08 5.41
CA THR A 12 21.90 -31.99 4.90
C THR A 12 22.72 -30.71 4.90
N ASN A 13 22.90 -30.13 3.69
CA ASN A 13 23.55 -28.84 3.54
C ASN A 13 22.49 -27.74 3.41
N PHE A 14 22.59 -26.70 4.21
CA PHE A 14 21.75 -25.52 4.15
C PHE A 14 22.37 -24.50 3.20
N LYS A 15 21.53 -23.80 2.41
CA LYS A 15 21.98 -22.70 1.54
C LYS A 15 22.26 -21.41 2.31
N LEU A 16 21.65 -21.25 3.50
CA LEU A 16 21.87 -20.11 4.37
C LEU A 16 23.30 -20.21 4.92
N ARG A 17 24.07 -19.12 4.76
CA ARG A 17 25.39 -18.99 5.37
C ARG A 17 25.24 -18.61 6.83
N ASP A 18 26.19 -19.10 7.64
CA ASP A 18 26.32 -18.63 9.02
C ASP A 18 26.59 -17.12 9.04
N TRP A 19 26.02 -16.45 10.02
CA TRP A 19 26.18 -15.01 10.22
C TRP A 19 26.53 -14.73 11.67
N LEU A 20 27.43 -13.78 11.84
CA LEU A 20 27.87 -13.38 13.17
C LEU A 20 26.80 -12.50 13.80
N PHE A 21 26.35 -12.88 14.99
CA PHE A 21 25.41 -12.10 15.80
C PHE A 21 26.16 -11.09 16.70
N SER A 22 27.32 -10.60 16.29
CA SER A 22 28.12 -9.62 17.01
C SER A 22 28.73 -8.59 16.09
N ARG A 23 28.93 -7.39 16.60
CA ARG A 23 29.53 -6.25 15.87
C ARG A 23 30.53 -5.52 16.75
N GLN A 24 31.61 -5.05 16.15
CA GLN A 24 32.62 -4.19 16.74
C GLN A 24 32.16 -2.73 16.63
N ARG A 25 31.08 -2.40 17.34
CA ARG A 25 30.44 -1.07 17.34
C ARG A 25 30.07 -0.68 18.75
N TYR A 26 30.01 0.63 19.03
CA TYR A 26 29.44 1.14 20.26
C TYR A 26 27.91 1.06 20.24
N TRP A 27 27.29 1.58 19.16
CA TRP A 27 25.83 1.61 19.02
C TRP A 27 25.26 0.23 18.70
N GLY A 28 24.62 -0.34 19.68
CA GLY A 28 24.01 -1.67 19.68
C GLY A 28 23.79 -2.14 21.10
N GLU A 29 22.94 -3.13 21.30
CA GLU A 29 22.68 -3.74 22.59
C GLU A 29 23.94 -4.50 23.04
N PRO A 30 24.50 -4.23 24.23
CA PRO A 30 25.62 -4.99 24.79
C PRO A 30 25.16 -6.42 25.13
N PHE A 31 26.06 -7.39 24.95
CA PHE A 31 25.79 -8.76 25.37
C PHE A 31 25.86 -8.87 26.91
N PRO A 32 24.86 -9.45 27.57
CA PRO A 32 24.89 -9.69 29.01
C PRO A 32 25.77 -10.91 29.37
N ILE A 33 27.01 -10.88 28.89
CA ILE A 33 27.99 -11.97 28.98
C ILE A 33 29.28 -11.46 29.58
N VAL A 34 29.88 -12.27 30.43
CA VAL A 34 31.24 -12.08 30.96
C VAL A 34 32.10 -13.29 30.64
N TRP A 35 33.40 -13.01 30.46
CA TRP A 35 34.46 -13.99 30.19
C TRP A 35 35.31 -14.18 31.41
N GLU A 36 35.47 -15.42 31.87
CA GLU A 36 36.29 -15.80 33.02
C GLU A 36 37.05 -17.09 32.68
N ASP A 37 38.35 -17.07 32.79
CA ASP A 37 39.23 -18.22 32.45
C ASP A 37 38.93 -18.84 31.05
N GLY A 38 38.66 -17.98 30.08
CA GLY A 38 38.35 -18.41 28.71
C GLY A 38 36.94 -18.99 28.48
N ASN A 39 36.12 -19.06 29.53
CA ASN A 39 34.72 -19.49 29.48
C ASN A 39 33.79 -18.26 29.57
N HIS A 40 32.61 -18.37 28.98
CA HIS A 40 31.60 -17.32 29.07
C HIS A 40 30.45 -17.75 29.98
N ARG A 41 29.84 -16.79 30.64
CA ARG A 41 28.58 -16.97 31.39
C ARG A 41 27.72 -15.69 31.28
N CYS A 42 26.41 -15.84 31.48
CA CYS A 42 25.51 -14.71 31.59
C CYS A 42 25.73 -13.96 32.92
N ILE A 43 25.51 -12.65 32.91
CA ILE A 43 25.37 -11.87 34.15
C ILE A 43 24.04 -12.22 34.83
N PRO A 44 23.92 -12.03 36.17
CA PRO A 44 22.65 -12.22 36.87
C PRO A 44 21.53 -11.30 36.33
N GLU A 45 20.30 -11.78 36.35
CA GLU A 45 19.12 -11.00 35.97
C GLU A 45 18.96 -9.70 36.78
N SER A 46 19.40 -9.71 38.05
CA SER A 46 19.39 -8.55 38.94
C SER A 46 20.30 -7.38 38.45
N GLU A 47 21.22 -7.65 37.52
CA GLU A 47 22.09 -6.65 36.90
C GLU A 47 21.57 -6.14 35.55
N LEU A 48 20.40 -6.58 35.11
CA LEU A 48 19.74 -6.10 33.92
C LEU A 48 18.83 -4.89 34.21
N PRO A 49 18.66 -3.97 33.27
CA PRO A 49 19.25 -3.92 31.94
C PRO A 49 20.74 -3.55 31.95
N LEU A 50 21.54 -4.26 31.13
CA LEU A 50 22.92 -3.90 30.91
C LEU A 50 23.00 -2.69 29.96
N LEU A 51 23.44 -1.54 30.47
CA LEU A 51 23.57 -0.32 29.69
C LEU A 51 25.00 -0.18 29.15
N PRO A 52 25.18 0.37 27.93
CA PRO A 52 26.51 0.74 27.44
C PRO A 52 27.08 1.87 28.29
N PRO A 53 28.40 1.88 28.54
CA PRO A 53 29.05 2.95 29.28
C PRO A 53 29.15 4.21 28.43
N ASP A 54 29.20 5.39 29.08
CA ASP A 54 29.53 6.61 28.38
C ASP A 54 30.97 6.60 27.87
N LEU A 55 31.17 7.02 26.63
CA LEU A 55 32.49 7.17 26.02
C LEU A 55 32.71 8.61 25.53
N ALA A 56 33.89 9.13 25.72
CA ALA A 56 34.30 10.42 25.17
C ALA A 56 34.46 10.39 23.63
N ASP A 57 34.70 9.19 23.07
CA ASP A 57 34.92 8.98 21.65
C ASP A 57 34.36 7.60 21.20
N PHE A 58 33.47 7.61 20.24
CA PHE A 58 32.80 6.42 19.68
C PHE A 58 33.46 5.87 18.41
N LYS A 59 34.59 6.48 17.98
CA LYS A 59 35.30 6.05 16.78
C LYS A 59 35.91 4.67 16.95
N PRO A 60 36.07 3.90 15.85
CA PRO A 60 36.82 2.66 15.87
C PRO A 60 38.19 2.83 16.49
N THR A 61 38.69 1.82 17.18
CA THR A 61 40.01 1.87 17.85
C THR A 61 41.19 1.87 16.88
N GLY A 62 40.95 1.50 15.60
CA GLY A 62 42.02 1.22 14.63
C GLY A 62 42.71 -0.13 14.82
N THR A 63 42.23 -0.93 15.78
CA THR A 63 42.65 -2.30 16.07
C THR A 63 41.45 -3.23 15.96
N PRO A 64 41.59 -4.56 16.08
CA PRO A 64 40.48 -5.48 16.14
C PRO A 64 39.54 -5.29 17.34
N GLU A 65 39.99 -4.56 18.36
CA GLU A 65 39.24 -4.34 19.58
C GLU A 65 38.02 -3.43 19.35
N PRO A 66 36.82 -3.79 19.86
CA PRO A 66 35.64 -2.95 19.77
C PRO A 66 35.77 -1.60 20.51
N PRO A 67 35.00 -0.57 20.16
CA PRO A 67 35.03 0.72 20.87
C PRO A 67 34.75 0.62 22.35
N LEU A 68 33.97 -0.35 22.82
CA LEU A 68 33.72 -0.59 24.26
C LEU A 68 35.00 -0.91 25.05
N SER A 69 36.07 -1.38 24.41
CA SER A 69 37.38 -1.60 25.04
C SER A 69 37.99 -0.33 25.66
N LYS A 70 37.55 0.86 25.21
CA LYS A 70 37.97 2.15 25.74
C LYS A 70 37.43 2.44 27.15
N ALA A 71 36.33 1.76 27.55
CA ALA A 71 35.72 1.92 28.87
C ALA A 71 36.34 0.95 29.88
N THR A 72 37.59 1.12 30.25
CA THR A 72 38.36 0.18 31.05
C THR A 72 37.68 -0.25 32.36
N ASP A 73 37.03 0.67 33.05
CA ASP A 73 36.30 0.38 34.30
C ASP A 73 35.07 -0.47 34.07
N TRP A 74 34.34 -0.24 32.94
CA TRP A 74 33.17 -1.04 32.54
C TRP A 74 33.60 -2.41 32.02
N VAL A 75 34.73 -2.51 31.31
CA VAL A 75 35.28 -3.78 30.81
C VAL A 75 35.53 -4.76 31.94
N ARG A 76 36.09 -4.25 33.03
CA ARG A 76 36.41 -5.06 34.20
C ARG A 76 35.14 -5.39 34.99
N TYR A 77 34.68 -6.63 34.89
CA TYR A 77 33.52 -7.09 35.65
C TYR A 77 33.87 -7.50 37.09
N SER A 78 35.00 -8.21 37.26
CA SER A 78 35.56 -8.60 38.57
C SER A 78 37.08 -8.67 38.49
N GLU A 79 37.73 -9.21 39.53
CA GLU A 79 39.18 -9.44 39.51
C GLU A 79 39.62 -10.43 38.42
N THR A 80 38.75 -11.42 38.09
CA THR A 80 39.03 -12.54 37.19
C THR A 80 38.21 -12.50 35.93
N ALA A 81 37.17 -11.64 35.83
CA ALA A 81 36.23 -11.63 34.73
C ALA A 81 36.14 -10.29 33.98
N THR A 82 35.97 -10.34 32.66
CA THR A 82 35.78 -9.18 31.78
C THR A 82 34.43 -9.29 31.06
N ARG A 83 33.81 -8.14 30.77
CA ARG A 83 32.56 -8.09 29.95
C ARG A 83 32.87 -8.37 28.50
N GLU A 84 31.87 -8.91 27.76
CA GLU A 84 31.88 -8.97 26.32
C GLU A 84 31.90 -7.54 25.76
N LEU A 85 32.79 -7.28 24.80
CA LEU A 85 33.02 -5.96 24.24
C LEU A 85 32.32 -5.72 22.91
N ASN A 86 31.85 -6.78 22.24
CA ASN A 86 31.04 -6.67 21.07
C ASN A 86 29.59 -6.28 21.43
N THR A 87 28.90 -5.67 20.49
CA THR A 87 27.47 -5.40 20.61
C THR A 87 26.68 -6.29 19.68
N MET A 88 25.39 -6.45 19.93
CA MET A 88 24.48 -7.12 19.02
C MET A 88 24.33 -6.32 17.73
N PRO A 89 23.96 -6.94 16.60
CA PRO A 89 23.66 -6.22 15.37
C PRO A 89 22.50 -5.24 15.58
N GLN A 90 22.47 -4.16 14.83
CA GLN A 90 21.41 -3.15 14.89
C GLN A 90 19.98 -3.69 14.72
N TRP A 91 19.84 -4.87 14.12
CA TRP A 91 18.55 -5.54 13.93
C TRP A 91 18.10 -6.36 15.15
N ALA A 92 18.95 -6.53 16.15
CA ALA A 92 18.62 -7.28 17.36
C ALA A 92 17.54 -6.58 18.19
N GLY A 93 17.62 -5.25 18.35
CA GLY A 93 16.57 -4.47 19.00
C GLY A 93 15.29 -4.40 18.20
N SER A 94 15.40 -4.17 16.89
CA SER A 94 14.22 -4.03 16.02
C SER A 94 13.52 -5.37 15.69
N CYS A 95 14.15 -6.52 15.95
CA CYS A 95 13.60 -7.82 15.54
C CYS A 95 12.40 -8.30 16.38
N TRP A 96 12.09 -7.63 17.48
CA TRP A 96 10.99 -7.99 18.38
C TRP A 96 10.07 -6.81 18.75
N TYR A 97 10.26 -5.63 18.15
CA TYR A 97 9.49 -4.42 18.49
C TYR A 97 7.99 -4.61 18.35
N TYR A 98 7.53 -5.38 17.35
CA TYR A 98 6.11 -5.66 17.11
C TYR A 98 5.45 -6.41 18.27
N LEU A 99 6.20 -7.23 19.01
CA LEU A 99 5.73 -7.86 20.24
C LEU A 99 5.65 -6.82 21.37
N ARG A 100 6.69 -5.99 21.52
CA ARG A 100 6.70 -4.94 22.55
C ARG A 100 5.56 -3.93 22.37
N TYR A 101 5.17 -3.62 21.15
CA TYR A 101 4.05 -2.71 20.86
C TYR A 101 2.71 -3.24 21.37
N CYS A 102 2.55 -4.55 21.49
CA CYS A 102 1.33 -5.14 22.06
C CYS A 102 1.14 -4.82 23.55
N ASP A 103 2.25 -4.52 24.27
CA ASP A 103 2.23 -4.31 25.74
C ASP A 103 3.37 -3.36 26.17
N ALA A 104 3.39 -2.15 25.59
CA ALA A 104 4.50 -1.21 25.71
C ALA A 104 4.77 -0.72 27.14
N GLN A 105 3.77 -0.75 28.02
CA GLN A 105 3.89 -0.26 29.41
C GLN A 105 4.27 -1.37 30.41
N ASN A 106 4.42 -2.60 29.97
CA ASN A 106 4.76 -3.71 30.85
C ASN A 106 6.23 -3.58 31.33
N SER A 107 6.42 -3.44 32.64
CA SER A 107 7.75 -3.29 33.24
C SER A 107 8.43 -4.62 33.60
N GLU A 108 7.67 -5.74 33.61
CA GLU A 108 8.16 -7.03 34.06
C GLU A 108 8.51 -7.98 32.90
N ARG A 109 7.81 -7.83 31.78
CA ARG A 109 7.96 -8.71 30.61
C ARG A 109 7.97 -7.88 29.33
N PHE A 110 8.58 -8.40 28.26
CA PHE A 110 8.56 -7.76 26.95
C PHE A 110 7.13 -7.72 26.34
N VAL A 111 6.29 -8.68 26.70
CA VAL A 111 4.85 -8.74 26.42
C VAL A 111 4.17 -9.70 27.38
N SER A 112 2.97 -9.39 27.88
CA SER A 112 2.16 -10.32 28.64
C SER A 112 1.56 -11.40 27.75
N VAL A 113 1.27 -12.55 28.32
CA VAL A 113 0.67 -13.69 27.59
C VAL A 113 -0.71 -13.31 27.04
N GLU A 114 -1.47 -12.53 27.81
CA GLU A 114 -2.81 -12.08 27.45
C GLU A 114 -2.76 -11.12 26.25
N ALA A 115 -1.88 -10.12 26.30
CA ALA A 115 -1.73 -9.16 25.20
C ALA A 115 -1.20 -9.83 23.92
N GLU A 116 -0.22 -10.72 24.05
CA GLU A 116 0.30 -11.48 22.92
C GLU A 116 -0.80 -12.33 22.27
N LYS A 117 -1.54 -13.09 23.04
CA LYS A 117 -2.65 -13.92 22.54
C LYS A 117 -3.77 -13.09 21.91
N TYR A 118 -4.07 -11.92 22.48
CA TYR A 118 -5.10 -11.04 21.93
C TYR A 118 -4.69 -10.48 20.55
N TRP A 119 -3.49 -9.95 20.45
CA TRP A 119 -3.04 -9.29 19.23
C TRP A 119 -2.48 -10.23 18.16
N MET A 120 -1.85 -11.35 18.58
CA MET A 120 -1.12 -12.25 17.68
C MET A 120 -1.82 -13.61 17.48
N GLY A 121 -2.61 -14.05 18.44
CA GLY A 121 -3.17 -15.42 18.49
C GLY A 121 -4.46 -15.62 17.71
N GLY A 122 -5.13 -14.55 17.25
CA GLY A 122 -6.52 -14.61 16.73
C GLY A 122 -6.72 -15.25 15.37
N GLY A 123 -5.66 -15.50 14.61
CA GLY A 123 -5.72 -16.02 13.25
C GLY A 123 -5.04 -17.40 13.08
N LYS A 124 -5.19 -17.98 11.90
CA LYS A 124 -4.36 -19.11 11.47
C LYS A 124 -3.64 -18.71 10.19
N PRO A 125 -2.31 -18.63 10.19
CA PRO A 125 -1.34 -19.19 11.17
C PRO A 125 -1.10 -18.36 12.44
N GLY A 126 -1.73 -17.19 12.62
CA GLY A 126 -1.43 -16.27 13.72
C GLY A 126 -0.25 -15.34 13.37
N GLY A 127 0.12 -14.46 14.32
CA GLY A 127 1.10 -13.41 14.10
C GLY A 127 0.46 -12.07 13.67
N VAL A 128 1.29 -11.08 13.34
CA VAL A 128 0.82 -9.77 12.84
C VAL A 128 0.05 -9.96 11.53
N ASP A 129 -1.16 -9.42 11.44
CA ASP A 129 -2.07 -9.65 10.30
C ASP A 129 -1.50 -9.16 8.98
N LEU A 130 -0.92 -7.95 8.98
CA LEU A 130 -0.32 -7.33 7.81
C LEU A 130 0.98 -6.62 8.18
N TYR A 131 2.08 -6.99 7.53
CA TYR A 131 3.38 -6.38 7.71
C TYR A 131 3.90 -5.81 6.39
N VAL A 132 4.11 -4.49 6.35
CA VAL A 132 4.49 -3.76 5.14
C VAL A 132 5.88 -3.17 5.32
N GLY A 133 6.77 -3.39 4.35
CA GLY A 133 8.13 -2.85 4.41
C GLY A 133 8.86 -2.97 3.08
N GLY A 134 9.98 -2.23 2.95
CA GLY A 134 10.80 -2.25 1.75
C GLY A 134 11.47 -3.60 1.49
N THR A 135 11.69 -3.92 0.23
CA THR A 135 12.32 -5.18 -0.20
C THR A 135 13.73 -5.37 0.34
N GLU A 136 14.45 -4.28 0.67
CA GLU A 136 15.78 -4.30 1.29
C GLU A 136 15.82 -5.01 2.64
N HIS A 137 14.68 -5.04 3.34
CA HIS A 137 14.56 -5.69 4.65
C HIS A 137 14.42 -7.22 4.58
N ALA A 138 14.21 -7.78 3.40
CA ALA A 138 14.03 -9.24 3.23
C ALA A 138 15.22 -10.05 3.76
N VAL A 139 16.44 -9.56 3.57
CA VAL A 139 17.69 -10.20 4.04
C VAL A 139 18.29 -9.52 5.28
N LEU A 140 17.63 -8.51 5.83
CA LEU A 140 18.03 -7.74 7.00
C LEU A 140 17.02 -7.97 8.13
N HIS A 141 16.22 -6.96 8.46
CA HIS A 141 15.26 -6.99 9.55
C HIS A 141 14.34 -8.23 9.56
N LEU A 142 13.76 -8.59 8.41
CA LEU A 142 12.79 -9.70 8.35
C LEU A 142 13.41 -11.06 8.67
N LEU A 143 14.68 -11.28 8.28
CA LEU A 143 15.39 -12.50 8.61
C LEU A 143 15.64 -12.61 10.12
N TYR A 144 16.06 -11.51 10.75
CA TYR A 144 16.26 -11.46 12.21
C TYR A 144 14.94 -11.60 12.95
N ALA A 145 13.89 -10.88 12.54
CA ALA A 145 12.59 -10.93 13.18
C ALA A 145 12.00 -12.35 13.16
N ARG A 146 12.05 -13.03 12.01
CA ARG A 146 11.54 -14.39 11.89
C ARG A 146 12.36 -15.39 12.70
N PHE A 147 13.68 -15.29 12.66
CA PHE A 147 14.57 -16.18 13.44
C PHE A 147 14.33 -15.99 14.94
N TRP A 148 14.32 -14.74 15.41
CA TRP A 148 14.08 -14.42 16.82
C TRP A 148 12.71 -14.89 17.30
N HIS A 149 11.68 -14.68 16.49
CA HIS A 149 10.33 -15.15 16.81
C HIS A 149 10.26 -16.68 16.97
N LYS A 150 10.95 -17.41 16.08
CA LYS A 150 11.02 -18.90 16.20
C LYS A 150 11.73 -19.34 17.47
N VAL A 151 12.81 -18.67 17.88
CA VAL A 151 13.48 -18.92 19.14
C VAL A 151 12.54 -18.67 20.32
N LEU A 152 11.81 -17.55 20.31
CA LEU A 152 10.82 -17.25 21.35
C LEU A 152 9.67 -18.27 21.38
N PHE A 153 9.24 -18.75 20.22
CA PHE A 153 8.25 -19.83 20.12
C PHE A 153 8.76 -21.15 20.70
N ASP A 154 9.98 -21.56 20.35
CA ASP A 154 10.60 -22.78 20.87
C ASP A 154 10.78 -22.73 22.40
N LEU A 155 11.02 -21.54 22.95
CA LEU A 155 11.12 -21.28 24.38
C LEU A 155 9.75 -21.08 25.07
N GLY A 156 8.64 -21.06 24.34
CA GLY A 156 7.28 -20.90 24.87
C GLY A 156 6.89 -19.48 25.28
N TYR A 157 7.59 -18.46 24.79
CA TYR A 157 7.31 -17.05 25.08
C TYR A 157 6.26 -16.41 24.16
N VAL A 158 6.02 -16.98 22.99
CA VAL A 158 4.98 -16.54 22.04
C VAL A 158 4.13 -17.72 21.60
N SER A 159 2.88 -17.46 21.23
CA SER A 159 1.88 -18.50 20.92
C SER A 159 1.90 -18.95 19.45
N THR A 160 2.58 -18.23 18.57
CA THR A 160 2.56 -18.47 17.11
C THR A 160 3.94 -18.82 16.57
N PRO A 161 4.05 -19.78 15.62
CA PRO A 161 5.34 -20.21 15.07
C PRO A 161 5.91 -19.23 14.03
N GLU A 162 5.12 -18.29 13.51
CA GLU A 162 5.54 -17.29 12.53
C GLU A 162 5.13 -15.89 12.99
N PRO A 163 5.97 -14.87 12.77
CA PRO A 163 5.70 -13.51 13.23
C PRO A 163 4.63 -12.78 12.44
N PHE A 164 4.49 -13.07 11.14
CA PHE A 164 3.65 -12.31 10.20
C PHE A 164 2.77 -13.25 9.38
N GLN A 165 1.46 -12.93 9.26
CA GLN A 165 0.52 -13.68 8.44
C GLN A 165 0.66 -13.30 6.96
N ARG A 166 0.72 -11.99 6.70
CA ARG A 166 0.86 -11.45 5.35
C ARG A 166 1.98 -10.43 5.32
N LEU A 167 2.97 -10.68 4.48
CA LEU A 167 4.08 -9.77 4.21
C LEU A 167 3.90 -9.12 2.85
N VAL A 168 3.99 -7.79 2.81
CA VAL A 168 3.94 -7.00 1.59
C VAL A 168 5.23 -6.19 1.46
N ASN A 169 6.01 -6.48 0.45
CA ASN A 169 7.26 -5.77 0.17
C ASN A 169 7.01 -4.65 -0.86
N GLN A 170 7.34 -3.42 -0.46
CA GLN A 170 7.28 -2.28 -1.36
C GLN A 170 8.51 -2.27 -2.27
N GLY A 171 8.28 -1.95 -3.56
CA GLY A 171 9.35 -1.67 -4.51
C GLY A 171 10.08 -0.35 -4.18
N LEU A 172 11.35 -0.28 -4.56
CA LEU A 172 12.12 0.96 -4.39
C LEU A 172 11.59 2.07 -5.30
N ILE A 173 11.52 3.28 -4.76
CA ILE A 173 11.31 4.49 -5.54
C ILE A 173 12.70 5.01 -5.94
N MET A 174 12.94 5.07 -7.25
CA MET A 174 14.18 5.53 -7.83
C MET A 174 14.12 7.03 -8.10
N GLY A 175 15.26 7.68 -8.26
CA GLY A 175 15.30 9.05 -8.78
C GLY A 175 14.69 9.16 -10.19
N GLU A 176 14.45 10.37 -10.66
CA GLU A 176 13.97 10.62 -12.05
C GLU A 176 14.93 10.07 -13.13
N ASP A 177 16.20 9.92 -12.77
CA ASP A 177 17.26 9.31 -13.59
C ASP A 177 17.19 7.77 -13.64
N GLY A 178 16.21 7.16 -12.95
CA GLY A 178 16.08 5.71 -12.86
C GLY A 178 17.12 5.02 -11.97
N GLN A 179 17.93 5.78 -11.22
CA GLN A 179 18.93 5.25 -10.30
C GLN A 179 18.44 5.34 -8.86
N LYS A 180 19.01 4.49 -7.98
CA LYS A 180 18.72 4.56 -6.55
C LYS A 180 19.05 5.94 -6.01
N MET A 181 18.10 6.56 -5.29
CA MET A 181 18.30 7.84 -4.67
C MET A 181 19.45 7.81 -3.66
N SER A 182 20.36 8.78 -3.77
CA SER A 182 21.43 8.97 -2.80
C SER A 182 21.87 10.44 -2.73
N LYS A 183 22.27 10.90 -1.55
CA LYS A 183 22.79 12.26 -1.36
C LYS A 183 24.01 12.55 -2.23
N SER A 184 24.90 11.55 -2.42
CA SER A 184 26.09 11.67 -3.24
C SER A 184 25.81 11.86 -4.75
N ARG A 185 24.63 11.43 -5.22
CA ARG A 185 24.19 11.61 -6.61
C ARG A 185 23.41 12.89 -6.83
N GLY A 186 22.88 13.49 -5.76
CA GLY A 186 22.03 14.67 -5.86
C GLY A 186 20.64 14.40 -6.48
N ASN A 187 20.21 13.14 -6.56
CA ASN A 187 18.94 12.73 -7.16
C ASN A 187 17.85 12.40 -6.11
N VAL A 188 18.06 12.86 -4.87
CA VAL A 188 17.08 12.66 -3.78
C VAL A 188 15.95 13.67 -3.92
N VAL A 189 14.71 13.17 -3.88
CA VAL A 189 13.52 14.02 -3.76
C VAL A 189 13.19 14.15 -2.29
N ASN A 190 13.11 15.40 -1.81
CA ASN A 190 12.69 15.68 -0.43
C ASN A 190 11.15 15.76 -0.38
N PRO A 191 10.47 14.90 0.41
CA PRO A 191 9.02 14.95 0.57
C PRO A 191 8.52 16.32 1.05
N ASP A 192 9.27 17.02 1.91
CA ASP A 192 8.87 18.34 2.44
C ASP A 192 8.72 19.38 1.31
N ASP A 193 9.59 19.34 0.29
CA ASP A 193 9.52 20.25 -0.84
C ASP A 193 8.26 19.96 -1.67
N VAL A 194 7.93 18.68 -1.88
CA VAL A 194 6.71 18.27 -2.60
C VAL A 194 5.47 18.67 -1.82
N VAL A 195 5.44 18.46 -0.51
CA VAL A 195 4.32 18.87 0.35
C VAL A 195 4.13 20.39 0.34
N LYS A 196 5.21 21.15 0.37
CA LYS A 196 5.17 22.61 0.34
C LYS A 196 4.60 23.14 -0.99
N GLU A 197 4.94 22.50 -2.10
CA GLU A 197 4.54 22.95 -3.45
C GLU A 197 3.16 22.44 -3.87
N TYR A 198 2.86 21.16 -3.59
CA TYR A 198 1.66 20.47 -4.10
C TYR A 198 0.67 20.06 -2.99
N GLY A 199 1.09 20.08 -1.74
CA GLY A 199 0.29 19.62 -0.60
C GLY A 199 0.46 18.13 -0.29
N ALA A 200 0.15 17.76 0.95
CA ALA A 200 0.30 16.40 1.45
C ALA A 200 -0.58 15.38 0.70
N ASP A 201 -1.81 15.76 0.33
CA ASP A 201 -2.72 14.88 -0.42
C ASP A 201 -2.18 14.54 -1.81
N ALA A 202 -1.51 15.47 -2.48
CA ALA A 202 -0.89 15.21 -3.77
C ALA A 202 0.30 14.24 -3.65
N LEU A 203 1.15 14.39 -2.63
CA LEU A 203 2.22 13.45 -2.34
C LEU A 203 1.68 12.05 -2.07
N ARG A 204 0.72 11.92 -1.13
CA ARG A 204 0.08 10.65 -0.79
C ARG A 204 -0.50 9.93 -1.99
N LEU A 205 -1.31 10.66 -2.79
CA LEU A 205 -1.90 10.12 -4.01
C LEU A 205 -0.85 9.69 -5.03
N TYR A 206 0.20 10.48 -5.21
CA TYR A 206 1.22 10.16 -6.19
C TYR A 206 1.99 8.90 -5.82
N GLU A 207 2.41 8.74 -4.57
CA GLU A 207 3.09 7.52 -4.10
C GLU A 207 2.24 6.27 -4.32
N MET A 208 0.93 6.36 -4.12
CA MET A 208 -0.02 5.26 -4.35
C MET A 208 -0.35 5.05 -5.84
N PHE A 209 -0.26 6.10 -6.66
CA PHE A 209 -0.65 6.09 -8.08
C PHE A 209 0.46 5.62 -9.03
N MET A 210 1.73 5.74 -8.66
CA MET A 210 2.89 5.45 -9.51
C MET A 210 2.87 4.07 -10.19
N GLY A 211 2.11 3.11 -9.66
CA GLY A 211 2.00 1.73 -10.15
C GLY A 211 1.80 0.72 -9.02
N PRO A 212 1.85 -0.58 -9.32
CA PRO A 212 1.73 -1.62 -8.31
C PRO A 212 2.75 -1.44 -7.18
N LEU A 213 2.32 -1.64 -5.94
CA LEU A 213 3.10 -1.33 -4.74
C LEU A 213 4.47 -2.04 -4.71
N GLU A 214 4.52 -3.27 -5.22
CA GLU A 214 5.71 -4.14 -5.17
C GLU A 214 6.76 -3.83 -6.26
N GLN A 215 6.40 -3.00 -7.25
CA GLN A 215 7.30 -2.71 -8.36
C GLN A 215 8.25 -1.56 -8.06
N VAL A 216 9.48 -1.69 -8.55
CA VAL A 216 10.46 -0.59 -8.59
C VAL A 216 9.99 0.45 -9.61
N LYS A 217 9.97 1.73 -9.22
CA LYS A 217 9.41 2.82 -10.01
C LYS A 217 10.31 4.06 -9.96
N PRO A 218 10.52 4.76 -11.09
CA PRO A 218 11.17 6.06 -11.07
C PRO A 218 10.19 7.14 -10.58
N TRP A 219 10.71 8.08 -9.81
CA TRP A 219 9.99 9.30 -9.47
C TRP A 219 9.72 10.14 -10.73
N SER A 220 8.61 10.88 -10.75
CA SER A 220 8.31 11.82 -11.82
C SER A 220 7.51 13.01 -11.28
N MET A 221 8.07 14.20 -11.35
CA MET A 221 7.35 15.43 -10.97
C MET A 221 6.11 15.69 -11.84
N LYS A 222 6.15 15.31 -13.12
CA LYS A 222 4.96 15.37 -14.01
C LYS A 222 3.81 14.49 -13.50
N GLY A 223 4.15 13.37 -12.87
CA GLY A 223 3.17 12.50 -12.23
C GLY A 223 2.53 13.17 -11.01
N VAL A 224 3.32 13.87 -10.18
CA VAL A 224 2.83 14.66 -9.04
C VAL A 224 1.86 15.75 -9.53
N GLU A 225 2.23 16.52 -10.56
CA GLU A 225 1.35 17.51 -11.20
C GLU A 225 0.05 16.88 -11.71
N GLY A 226 0.13 15.65 -12.25
CA GLY A 226 -1.03 14.91 -12.75
C GLY A 226 -2.06 14.65 -11.68
N VAL A 227 -1.63 14.15 -10.51
CA VAL A 227 -2.53 13.91 -9.37
C VAL A 227 -2.98 15.21 -8.70
N TYR A 228 -2.13 16.23 -8.65
CA TYR A 228 -2.53 17.57 -8.18
C TYR A 228 -3.67 18.14 -9.02
N ARG A 229 -3.58 18.05 -10.38
CA ARG A 229 -4.67 18.45 -11.28
C ARG A 229 -5.93 17.62 -11.08
N PHE A 230 -5.82 16.34 -10.72
CA PHE A 230 -6.96 15.52 -10.35
C PHE A 230 -7.65 16.08 -9.10
N LEU A 231 -6.89 16.36 -8.03
CA LEU A 231 -7.43 16.96 -6.79
C LEU A 231 -8.09 18.33 -7.07
N ALA A 232 -7.49 19.16 -7.92
CA ALA A 232 -8.07 20.43 -8.33
C ALA A 232 -9.40 20.26 -9.10
N ARG A 233 -9.58 19.16 -9.85
CA ARG A 233 -10.88 18.84 -10.47
C ARG A 233 -11.91 18.42 -9.43
N VAL A 234 -11.51 17.62 -8.44
CA VAL A 234 -12.40 17.25 -7.32
C VAL A 234 -12.86 18.51 -6.58
N TRP A 235 -11.95 19.44 -6.29
CA TRP A 235 -12.29 20.74 -5.71
C TRP A 235 -13.39 21.47 -6.49
N ARG A 236 -13.25 21.52 -7.81
CA ARG A 236 -14.21 22.20 -8.72
C ARG A 236 -15.54 21.44 -8.89
N LEU A 237 -15.70 20.23 -8.39
CA LEU A 237 -17.02 19.61 -8.33
C LEU A 237 -17.92 20.33 -7.31
N VAL A 238 -17.33 20.89 -6.28
CA VAL A 238 -18.02 21.50 -5.12
C VAL A 238 -17.90 23.02 -5.15
N MET A 239 -16.74 23.54 -5.56
CA MET A 239 -16.40 24.95 -5.43
C MET A 239 -16.26 25.61 -6.81
N VAL A 240 -16.64 26.88 -6.89
CA VAL A 240 -16.43 27.76 -8.04
C VAL A 240 -15.73 29.03 -7.59
N GLN A 241 -14.79 29.51 -8.40
CA GLN A 241 -14.09 30.76 -8.14
C GLN A 241 -14.76 31.89 -8.92
N ASN A 242 -15.08 32.99 -8.25
CA ASN A 242 -15.49 34.21 -8.91
C ASN A 242 -14.27 34.82 -9.62
N GLU A 243 -14.38 35.06 -10.92
CA GLU A 243 -13.26 35.53 -11.74
C GLU A 243 -12.79 36.93 -11.39
N GLU A 244 -13.70 37.82 -10.94
CA GLU A 244 -13.37 39.19 -10.60
C GLU A 244 -12.74 39.34 -9.22
N SER A 245 -13.33 38.66 -8.20
CA SER A 245 -12.89 38.77 -6.80
C SER A 245 -11.86 37.72 -6.40
N GLY A 246 -11.70 36.65 -7.17
CA GLY A 246 -10.88 35.49 -6.80
C GLY A 246 -11.43 34.63 -5.64
N VAL A 247 -12.60 34.98 -5.10
CA VAL A 247 -13.20 34.31 -3.96
C VAL A 247 -13.84 32.98 -4.37
N TRP A 248 -13.58 31.94 -3.60
CA TRP A 248 -14.20 30.63 -3.76
C TRP A 248 -15.54 30.54 -3.02
N SER A 249 -16.57 30.05 -3.70
CA SER A 249 -17.89 29.79 -3.16
C SER A 249 -18.40 28.42 -3.59
N LEU A 250 -19.47 27.91 -2.97
CA LEU A 250 -20.10 26.68 -3.42
C LEU A 250 -20.62 26.83 -4.86
N SER A 251 -20.41 25.80 -5.66
CA SER A 251 -20.88 25.77 -7.04
C SER A 251 -22.41 25.75 -7.09
N PRO A 252 -23.06 26.60 -7.89
CA PRO A 252 -24.52 26.54 -8.08
C PRO A 252 -24.98 25.23 -8.75
N ALA A 253 -24.07 24.51 -9.39
CA ALA A 253 -24.34 23.18 -9.93
C ALA A 253 -24.46 22.11 -8.85
N LEU A 254 -23.98 22.36 -7.62
CA LEU A 254 -24.14 21.46 -6.49
C LEU A 254 -25.57 21.62 -5.93
N GLN A 255 -26.36 20.56 -6.01
CA GLN A 255 -27.77 20.60 -5.63
C GLN A 255 -28.19 19.37 -4.84
N ASP A 256 -29.19 19.54 -3.96
CA ASP A 256 -29.81 18.43 -3.24
C ASP A 256 -30.87 17.76 -4.10
N VAL A 257 -30.41 16.96 -5.03
CA VAL A 257 -31.23 16.17 -5.95
C VAL A 257 -30.67 14.75 -6.07
N PRO A 258 -31.49 13.75 -6.41
CA PRO A 258 -31.01 12.40 -6.65
C PRO A 258 -30.09 12.36 -7.89
N ALA A 259 -29.05 11.52 -7.81
CA ALA A 259 -28.18 11.27 -8.96
C ALA A 259 -28.95 10.58 -10.10
N ASN A 260 -28.69 10.98 -11.33
CA ASN A 260 -29.19 10.26 -12.49
C ASN A 260 -28.53 8.87 -12.62
N LYS A 261 -29.05 8.01 -13.48
CA LYS A 261 -28.59 6.64 -13.65
C LYS A 261 -27.09 6.53 -13.97
N GLN A 262 -26.57 7.42 -14.82
CA GLN A 262 -25.17 7.43 -15.22
C GLN A 262 -24.24 7.77 -14.04
N LEU A 263 -24.57 8.80 -13.27
CA LEU A 263 -23.79 9.21 -12.08
C LEU A 263 -23.90 8.18 -10.96
N THR A 264 -25.09 7.60 -10.75
CA THR A 264 -25.31 6.51 -9.80
C THR A 264 -24.42 5.33 -10.14
N LYS A 265 -24.41 4.89 -11.40
CA LYS A 265 -23.58 3.78 -11.87
C LYS A 265 -22.10 4.09 -11.63
N ALA A 266 -21.60 5.27 -12.08
CA ALA A 266 -20.19 5.65 -11.92
C ALA A 266 -19.76 5.68 -10.44
N LEU A 267 -20.64 6.15 -9.53
CA LEU A 267 -20.38 6.16 -8.10
C LEU A 267 -20.31 4.73 -7.53
N HIS A 268 -21.30 3.89 -7.82
CA HIS A 268 -21.36 2.53 -7.29
C HIS A 268 -20.25 1.62 -7.84
N GLU A 269 -19.87 1.78 -9.12
CA GLU A 269 -18.64 1.16 -9.67
C GLU A 269 -17.39 1.58 -8.91
N THR A 270 -17.31 2.85 -8.53
CA THR A 270 -16.17 3.39 -7.80
C THR A 270 -16.12 2.86 -6.36
N ILE A 271 -17.24 2.83 -5.65
CA ILE A 271 -17.33 2.24 -4.32
C ILE A 271 -16.85 0.79 -4.33
N LYS A 272 -17.41 0.00 -5.25
CA LYS A 272 -17.05 -1.42 -5.43
C LYS A 272 -15.57 -1.59 -5.74
N LYS A 273 -15.10 -0.93 -6.81
CA LYS A 273 -13.73 -1.09 -7.31
C LYS A 273 -12.69 -0.61 -6.29
N CYS A 274 -12.91 0.54 -5.66
CA CYS A 274 -11.98 1.06 -4.65
C CYS A 274 -11.95 0.15 -3.41
N GLY A 275 -13.08 -0.38 -2.94
CA GLY A 275 -13.11 -1.33 -1.84
C GLY A 275 -12.32 -2.59 -2.13
N GLU A 276 -12.57 -3.23 -3.30
CA GLU A 276 -11.84 -4.42 -3.73
C GLU A 276 -10.33 -4.16 -3.93
N ASP A 277 -9.97 -2.99 -4.43
CA ASP A 277 -8.57 -2.62 -4.69
C ASP A 277 -7.81 -2.30 -3.40
N ILE A 278 -8.44 -1.68 -2.40
CA ILE A 278 -7.85 -1.45 -1.08
C ILE A 278 -7.51 -2.78 -0.40
N GLU A 279 -8.41 -3.75 -0.41
CA GLU A 279 -8.18 -5.10 0.14
C GLU A 279 -6.97 -5.80 -0.52
N LYS A 280 -6.76 -5.54 -1.80
CA LYS A 280 -5.66 -6.09 -2.60
C LYS A 280 -4.40 -5.21 -2.59
N LEU A 281 -4.44 -4.04 -1.96
CA LEU A 281 -3.39 -3.01 -2.01
C LEU A 281 -3.09 -2.52 -3.44
N SER A 282 -4.08 -2.56 -4.32
CA SER A 282 -4.01 -2.09 -5.72
C SER A 282 -4.41 -0.62 -5.80
N PHE A 283 -3.74 0.24 -5.04
CA PHE A 283 -4.13 1.65 -4.86
C PHE A 283 -4.12 2.45 -6.16
N ASN A 284 -3.21 2.14 -7.09
CA ASN A 284 -3.12 2.82 -8.38
C ASN A 284 -4.38 2.64 -9.23
N THR A 285 -5.01 1.46 -9.20
CA THR A 285 -6.25 1.21 -9.93
C THR A 285 -7.47 1.81 -9.22
N ALA A 286 -7.47 1.85 -7.89
CA ALA A 286 -8.48 2.58 -7.11
C ALA A 286 -8.47 4.08 -7.45
N ILE A 287 -7.29 4.71 -7.49
CA ILE A 287 -7.14 6.13 -7.86
C ILE A 287 -7.59 6.37 -9.31
N SER A 288 -7.23 5.48 -10.23
CA SER A 288 -7.70 5.56 -11.62
C SER A 288 -9.23 5.52 -11.71
N GLN A 289 -9.88 4.66 -10.92
CA GLN A 289 -11.33 4.58 -10.87
C GLN A 289 -11.96 5.86 -10.28
N MET A 290 -11.36 6.44 -9.25
CA MET A 290 -11.81 7.73 -8.71
C MET A 290 -11.67 8.86 -9.76
N MET A 291 -10.65 8.83 -10.62
CA MET A 291 -10.53 9.76 -11.74
C MET A 291 -11.66 9.59 -12.76
N VAL A 292 -12.05 8.36 -13.07
CA VAL A 292 -13.20 8.05 -13.96
C VAL A 292 -14.49 8.62 -13.38
N CYS A 293 -14.74 8.38 -12.09
CA CYS A 293 -15.89 8.91 -11.38
C CYS A 293 -15.92 10.45 -11.42
N THR A 294 -14.79 11.09 -11.10
CA THR A 294 -14.65 12.55 -11.15
C THR A 294 -14.95 13.11 -12.54
N ASN A 295 -14.51 12.44 -13.61
CA ASN A 295 -14.80 12.85 -14.96
C ASN A 295 -16.31 12.76 -15.28
N ALA A 296 -17.00 11.74 -14.82
CA ALA A 296 -18.45 11.61 -14.97
C ALA A 296 -19.20 12.77 -14.28
N PHE A 297 -18.83 13.08 -13.03
CA PHE A 297 -19.41 14.23 -12.31
C PHE A 297 -19.03 15.58 -12.92
N THR A 298 -17.82 15.73 -13.46
CA THR A 298 -17.39 16.97 -14.14
C THR A 298 -18.22 17.25 -15.36
N GLY A 299 -18.55 16.21 -16.15
CA GLY A 299 -19.36 16.32 -17.36
C GLY A 299 -20.87 16.55 -17.10
N ALA A 300 -21.32 16.37 -15.85
CA ALA A 300 -22.72 16.58 -15.51
C ALA A 300 -23.02 18.06 -15.28
N GLU A 301 -24.18 18.54 -15.77
CA GLU A 301 -24.66 19.91 -15.54
C GLU A 301 -25.01 20.11 -14.05
N ILE A 302 -25.72 19.18 -13.46
CA ILE A 302 -26.08 19.15 -12.03
C ILE A 302 -25.23 18.12 -11.31
N LYS A 303 -24.69 18.51 -10.16
CA LYS A 303 -23.87 17.68 -9.28
C LYS A 303 -24.63 17.36 -7.98
N PRO A 304 -25.17 16.12 -7.86
CA PRO A 304 -25.96 15.75 -6.68
C PRO A 304 -25.10 15.74 -5.41
N ALA A 305 -25.44 16.59 -4.44
CA ALA A 305 -24.64 16.79 -3.24
C ALA A 305 -24.45 15.51 -2.41
N SER A 306 -25.50 14.69 -2.25
CA SER A 306 -25.42 13.41 -1.53
C SER A 306 -24.46 12.41 -2.18
N ALA A 307 -24.44 12.37 -3.52
CA ALA A 307 -23.53 11.50 -4.27
C ALA A 307 -22.07 11.99 -4.16
N ILE A 308 -21.86 13.31 -4.17
CA ILE A 308 -20.53 13.90 -3.93
C ILE A 308 -20.04 13.57 -2.52
N VAL A 309 -20.86 13.73 -1.48
CA VAL A 309 -20.47 13.36 -0.10
C VAL A 309 -20.09 11.87 -0.02
N THR A 310 -20.84 10.99 -0.69
CA THR A 310 -20.50 9.57 -0.75
C THR A 310 -19.15 9.34 -1.47
N PHE A 311 -18.88 10.07 -2.55
CA PHE A 311 -17.58 10.02 -3.23
C PHE A 311 -16.45 10.52 -2.33
N LEU A 312 -16.66 11.58 -1.53
CA LEU A 312 -15.67 12.09 -0.58
C LEU A 312 -15.31 11.06 0.49
N LYS A 313 -16.25 10.21 0.94
CA LYS A 313 -15.95 9.09 1.84
C LYS A 313 -14.97 8.10 1.19
N VAL A 314 -15.15 7.80 -0.11
CA VAL A 314 -14.23 6.91 -0.85
C VAL A 314 -12.86 7.57 -1.04
N LEU A 315 -12.82 8.88 -1.25
CA LEU A 315 -11.59 9.64 -1.46
C LEU A 315 -10.81 9.86 -0.16
N SER A 316 -11.47 9.97 0.99
CA SER A 316 -10.87 10.40 2.26
C SER A 316 -9.64 9.60 2.70
N PRO A 317 -9.52 8.27 2.53
CA PRO A 317 -8.30 7.54 2.88
C PRO A 317 -7.08 7.94 2.01
N PHE A 318 -7.32 8.43 0.81
CA PHE A 318 -6.29 8.81 -0.15
C PHE A 318 -5.91 10.29 -0.06
N ALA A 319 -6.89 11.17 0.06
CA ALA A 319 -6.73 12.63 0.13
C ALA A 319 -7.59 13.20 1.27
N PRO A 320 -7.20 12.96 2.54
CA PRO A 320 -8.03 13.30 3.70
C PRO A 320 -8.28 14.81 3.84
N HIS A 321 -7.27 15.64 3.63
CA HIS A 321 -7.41 17.08 3.84
C HIS A 321 -8.41 17.71 2.87
N LEU A 322 -8.31 17.34 1.57
CA LEU A 322 -9.25 17.82 0.56
C LEU A 322 -10.67 17.32 0.81
N ALA A 323 -10.80 16.03 1.15
CA ALA A 323 -12.12 15.42 1.37
C ALA A 323 -12.84 16.04 2.57
N GLU A 324 -12.14 16.23 3.70
CA GLU A 324 -12.70 16.85 4.91
C GLU A 324 -13.06 18.32 4.69
N GLU A 325 -12.21 19.10 4.02
CA GLU A 325 -12.51 20.49 3.69
C GLU A 325 -13.76 20.59 2.82
N LEU A 326 -13.88 19.76 1.78
CA LEU A 326 -15.05 19.77 0.90
C LEU A 326 -16.33 19.33 1.64
N ASN A 327 -16.25 18.35 2.54
CA ASN A 327 -17.37 17.96 3.40
C ASN A 327 -17.83 19.13 4.28
N THR A 328 -16.88 19.86 4.87
CA THR A 328 -17.15 21.06 5.67
C THR A 328 -17.82 22.17 4.85
N ARG A 329 -17.34 22.39 3.61
CA ARG A 329 -17.95 23.36 2.69
C ARG A 329 -19.38 22.96 2.32
N ILE A 330 -19.62 21.69 2.01
CA ILE A 330 -20.96 21.19 1.72
C ILE A 330 -21.89 21.36 2.92
N ALA A 331 -21.39 21.13 4.14
CA ALA A 331 -22.17 21.30 5.37
C ALA A 331 -22.71 22.71 5.56
N SER A 332 -22.04 23.75 5.05
CA SER A 332 -22.50 25.13 5.17
C SER A 332 -23.82 25.41 4.44
N GLN A 333 -24.15 24.64 3.41
CA GLN A 333 -25.38 24.78 2.66
C GLN A 333 -26.32 23.55 2.80
N PHE A 334 -25.74 22.36 2.97
CA PHE A 334 -26.46 21.09 3.06
C PHE A 334 -26.07 20.32 4.33
N PRO A 335 -26.41 20.85 5.53
CA PRO A 335 -25.94 20.25 6.79
C PRO A 335 -26.46 18.84 7.05
N ASP A 336 -27.60 18.47 6.47
CA ASP A 336 -28.18 17.13 6.62
C ASP A 336 -27.58 16.09 5.67
N LEU A 337 -26.92 16.52 4.60
CA LEU A 337 -26.22 15.64 3.64
C LEU A 337 -24.77 15.41 4.02
N ALA A 338 -24.12 16.40 4.62
CA ALA A 338 -22.73 16.32 5.02
C ALA A 338 -22.54 15.37 6.21
N VAL A 339 -21.36 14.77 6.29
CA VAL A 339 -20.99 13.95 7.45
C VAL A 339 -20.74 14.83 8.66
N LYS A 340 -21.38 14.47 9.78
CA LYS A 340 -21.11 15.09 11.09
C LYS A 340 -19.89 14.42 11.71
N GLY A 341 -18.84 15.18 12.00
CA GLY A 341 -17.55 14.66 12.43
C GLY A 341 -16.61 14.41 11.23
N PHE A 342 -15.70 13.49 11.38
CA PHE A 342 -14.72 13.18 10.33
C PHE A 342 -15.22 12.10 9.36
N LEU A 343 -14.89 12.25 8.08
CA LEU A 343 -15.15 11.22 7.06
C LEU A 343 -14.44 9.90 7.39
N SER A 344 -13.26 9.99 8.00
CA SER A 344 -12.48 8.84 8.46
C SER A 344 -13.20 7.96 9.48
N ASP A 345 -14.13 8.52 10.25
CA ASP A 345 -14.87 7.82 11.29
C ASP A 345 -16.15 7.17 10.74
N THR A 346 -16.41 7.34 9.44
CA THR A 346 -17.60 6.77 8.81
C THR A 346 -17.34 5.36 8.29
N VAL A 347 -18.41 4.55 8.25
CA VAL A 347 -18.37 3.24 7.60
C VAL A 347 -18.17 3.41 6.11
N TRP A 348 -17.36 2.53 5.51
CA TRP A 348 -17.19 2.47 4.06
C TRP A 348 -18.55 2.35 3.35
N PRO A 349 -18.82 3.15 2.33
CA PRO A 349 -20.11 3.10 1.65
C PRO A 349 -20.32 1.76 0.94
N THR A 350 -21.56 1.27 0.99
CA THR A 350 -21.97 0.05 0.28
C THR A 350 -22.40 0.40 -1.15
N TYR A 351 -22.07 -0.47 -2.10
CA TYR A 351 -22.57 -0.34 -3.46
C TYR A 351 -23.85 -1.15 -3.66
N ASP A 352 -24.74 -0.66 -4.52
CA ASP A 352 -25.92 -1.38 -4.96
C ASP A 352 -25.59 -2.17 -6.22
N PRO A 353 -25.67 -3.51 -6.23
CA PRO A 353 -25.47 -4.31 -7.42
C PRO A 353 -26.43 -3.97 -8.58
N ALA A 354 -27.66 -3.53 -8.27
CA ALA A 354 -28.62 -3.13 -9.29
C ALA A 354 -28.17 -1.88 -10.07
N ALA A 355 -27.46 -0.97 -9.41
CA ALA A 355 -26.89 0.21 -10.07
C ALA A 355 -25.78 -0.12 -11.08
N LEU A 356 -25.22 -1.32 -11.02
CA LEU A 356 -24.14 -1.77 -11.90
C LEU A 356 -24.66 -2.50 -13.16
N ILE A 357 -25.95 -2.77 -13.21
CA ILE A 357 -26.55 -3.45 -14.36
C ILE A 357 -26.52 -2.51 -15.56
N GLU A 358 -25.89 -2.97 -16.64
CA GLU A 358 -25.94 -2.28 -17.92
C GLU A 358 -27.26 -2.60 -18.61
N ASP A 359 -27.90 -1.58 -19.14
CA ASP A 359 -29.07 -1.79 -20.00
C ASP A 359 -28.63 -1.97 -21.45
N GLU A 360 -27.43 -1.50 -21.78
CA GLU A 360 -26.91 -1.50 -23.14
C GLU A 360 -25.49 -2.08 -23.19
N VAL A 361 -25.17 -2.75 -24.28
CA VAL A 361 -23.85 -3.27 -24.59
C VAL A 361 -23.35 -2.71 -25.92
N GLU A 362 -22.05 -2.39 -26.01
CA GLU A 362 -21.43 -2.00 -27.26
C GLU A 362 -21.26 -3.22 -28.17
N VAL A 363 -21.93 -3.20 -29.32
CA VAL A 363 -21.82 -4.24 -30.35
C VAL A 363 -21.00 -3.67 -31.52
N VAL A 364 -20.00 -4.44 -31.93
CA VAL A 364 -19.12 -4.11 -33.04
C VAL A 364 -19.77 -4.57 -34.35
N PHE A 365 -19.93 -3.64 -35.31
CA PHE A 365 -20.40 -3.98 -36.65
C PHE A 365 -19.20 -4.09 -37.60
N GLN A 366 -19.16 -5.22 -38.31
CA GLN A 366 -18.10 -5.59 -39.24
C GLN A 366 -18.68 -5.85 -40.64
N VAL A 367 -17.89 -5.47 -41.65
CA VAL A 367 -18.11 -5.88 -43.04
C VAL A 367 -16.90 -6.66 -43.51
N ASN A 368 -17.14 -7.93 -43.95
CA ASN A 368 -16.08 -8.88 -44.34
C ASN A 368 -14.97 -9.01 -43.26
N GLY A 369 -15.35 -9.10 -41.97
CA GLY A 369 -14.46 -9.26 -40.83
C GLY A 369 -13.68 -7.98 -40.41
N LYS A 370 -13.90 -6.85 -41.05
CA LYS A 370 -13.28 -5.57 -40.69
C LYS A 370 -14.26 -4.70 -39.94
N LEU A 371 -13.84 -4.16 -38.77
CA LEU A 371 -14.62 -3.22 -37.95
C LEU A 371 -14.98 -1.98 -38.78
N ARG A 372 -16.29 -1.63 -38.78
CA ARG A 372 -16.84 -0.48 -39.51
C ARG A 372 -17.60 0.47 -38.60
N ASP A 373 -18.30 -0.06 -37.61
CA ASP A 373 -19.06 0.75 -36.67
C ASP A 373 -19.10 0.10 -35.28
N LYS A 374 -19.47 0.90 -34.27
CA LYS A 374 -19.70 0.49 -32.89
C LYS A 374 -20.98 1.15 -32.41
N VAL A 375 -21.95 0.36 -32.05
CA VAL A 375 -23.28 0.84 -31.66
C VAL A 375 -23.66 0.27 -30.30
N ARG A 376 -24.21 1.09 -29.42
CA ARG A 376 -24.81 0.64 -28.17
C ARG A 376 -26.18 0.12 -28.45
N VAL A 377 -26.43 -1.11 -28.02
CA VAL A 377 -27.74 -1.80 -28.16
C VAL A 377 -28.21 -2.28 -26.79
N PRO A 378 -29.53 -2.31 -26.53
CA PRO A 378 -30.05 -2.90 -25.31
C PRO A 378 -29.55 -4.33 -25.12
N ILE A 379 -29.19 -4.73 -23.91
CA ILE A 379 -28.75 -6.12 -23.61
C ILE A 379 -29.86 -7.11 -23.94
N ALA A 380 -31.12 -6.70 -23.77
CA ALA A 380 -32.29 -7.50 -24.08
C ALA A 380 -32.66 -7.55 -25.58
N ALA A 381 -31.89 -6.82 -26.44
CA ALA A 381 -32.17 -6.80 -27.88
C ALA A 381 -32.02 -8.18 -28.49
N SER A 382 -33.01 -8.59 -29.30
CA SER A 382 -32.98 -9.82 -30.03
C SER A 382 -31.90 -9.82 -31.12
N LYS A 383 -31.56 -10.99 -31.66
CA LYS A 383 -30.61 -11.09 -32.77
C LYS A 383 -31.11 -10.35 -34.00
N GLU A 384 -32.42 -10.41 -34.26
CA GLU A 384 -33.10 -9.77 -35.35
C GLU A 384 -33.04 -8.24 -35.25
N GLU A 385 -33.22 -7.68 -34.03
CA GLU A 385 -33.10 -6.25 -33.78
C GLU A 385 -31.64 -5.77 -33.95
N ILE A 386 -30.68 -6.53 -33.46
CA ILE A 386 -29.26 -6.20 -33.59
C ILE A 386 -28.82 -6.28 -35.08
N GLU A 387 -29.31 -7.27 -35.82
CA GLU A 387 -29.09 -7.41 -37.27
C GLU A 387 -29.67 -6.20 -38.03
N ALA A 388 -30.90 -5.83 -37.73
CA ALA A 388 -31.57 -4.69 -38.35
C ALA A 388 -30.81 -3.39 -38.09
N LEU A 389 -30.34 -3.15 -36.85
CA LEU A 389 -29.51 -2.00 -36.51
C LEU A 389 -28.17 -1.97 -37.29
N ALA A 390 -27.55 -3.15 -37.44
CA ALA A 390 -26.29 -3.24 -38.18
C ALA A 390 -26.47 -2.94 -39.68
N LEU A 391 -27.53 -3.45 -40.27
CA LEU A 391 -27.89 -3.20 -41.68
C LEU A 391 -28.35 -1.74 -41.94
N ALA A 392 -28.94 -1.10 -40.93
CA ALA A 392 -29.35 0.31 -41.00
C ALA A 392 -28.20 1.30 -40.72
N SER A 393 -27.06 0.86 -40.20
CA SER A 393 -25.92 1.74 -39.92
C SER A 393 -25.37 2.37 -41.23
N THR A 394 -25.36 3.68 -41.28
CA THR A 394 -24.83 4.44 -42.43
C THR A 394 -23.39 4.05 -42.78
N ARG A 395 -22.55 3.91 -41.73
CA ARG A 395 -21.16 3.47 -41.89
C ARG A 395 -21.03 2.06 -42.44
N VAL A 396 -21.89 1.13 -42.02
CA VAL A 396 -21.90 -0.22 -42.55
C VAL A 396 -22.32 -0.20 -44.03
N GLN A 397 -23.36 0.57 -44.38
CA GLN A 397 -23.86 0.66 -45.74
C GLN A 397 -22.82 1.27 -46.71
N GLU A 398 -22.06 2.28 -46.30
CA GLU A 398 -20.92 2.84 -47.06
C GLU A 398 -19.97 1.73 -47.50
N PHE A 399 -19.62 0.82 -46.58
CA PHE A 399 -18.69 -0.29 -46.86
C PHE A 399 -19.32 -1.51 -47.54
N MET A 400 -20.63 -1.59 -47.58
CA MET A 400 -21.32 -2.57 -48.40
C MET A 400 -21.38 -2.20 -49.90
N GLU A 401 -21.12 -0.91 -50.20
CA GLU A 401 -21.06 -0.40 -51.61
C GLU A 401 -22.29 -0.76 -52.45
N GLY A 402 -23.48 -0.79 -51.83
CA GLY A 402 -24.71 -1.18 -52.50
C GLY A 402 -24.88 -2.71 -52.78
N LYS A 403 -23.92 -3.52 -52.36
CA LYS A 403 -24.01 -4.98 -52.50
C LYS A 403 -24.95 -5.60 -51.45
N PRO A 404 -25.81 -6.58 -51.81
CA PRO A 404 -26.64 -7.25 -50.83
C PRO A 404 -25.79 -8.12 -49.88
N ALA A 405 -26.21 -8.22 -48.61
CA ALA A 405 -25.61 -9.11 -47.67
C ALA A 405 -25.81 -10.58 -48.09
N LYS A 406 -24.76 -11.33 -48.30
CA LYS A 406 -24.80 -12.77 -48.54
C LYS A 406 -25.05 -13.57 -47.26
N LYS A 407 -24.51 -13.06 -46.15
CA LYS A 407 -24.63 -13.69 -44.84
C LYS A 407 -24.43 -12.65 -43.75
N VAL A 408 -25.28 -12.70 -42.72
CA VAL A 408 -25.11 -11.91 -41.49
C VAL A 408 -24.92 -12.89 -40.35
N ILE A 409 -23.85 -12.67 -39.57
CA ILE A 409 -23.46 -13.45 -38.40
C ILE A 409 -23.60 -12.56 -37.19
N VAL A 410 -24.59 -12.79 -36.35
CA VAL A 410 -24.82 -12.06 -35.10
C VAL A 410 -24.31 -12.90 -33.92
N VAL A 411 -23.35 -12.32 -33.17
CA VAL A 411 -22.92 -12.82 -31.87
C VAL A 411 -23.49 -11.86 -30.81
N PRO A 412 -24.58 -12.24 -30.13
CA PRO A 412 -25.27 -11.36 -29.19
C PRO A 412 -24.29 -10.72 -28.18
N GLY A 413 -24.44 -9.44 -27.93
CA GLY A 413 -23.62 -8.69 -26.98
C GLY A 413 -22.15 -8.52 -27.38
N LYS A 414 -21.73 -8.93 -28.60
CA LYS A 414 -20.32 -8.82 -29.04
C LYS A 414 -20.14 -8.16 -30.38
N LEU A 415 -20.64 -8.80 -31.44
CA LEU A 415 -20.43 -8.30 -32.80
C LEU A 415 -21.52 -8.80 -33.79
N VAL A 416 -21.66 -8.02 -34.88
CA VAL A 416 -22.33 -8.44 -36.09
C VAL A 416 -21.32 -8.41 -37.23
N ASN A 417 -21.19 -9.50 -38.00
CA ASN A 417 -20.34 -9.50 -39.18
C ASN A 417 -21.22 -9.75 -40.45
N ILE A 418 -21.19 -8.77 -41.33
CA ILE A 418 -21.92 -8.80 -42.60
C ILE A 418 -20.95 -9.20 -43.70
N VAL A 419 -21.27 -10.25 -44.44
CA VAL A 419 -20.49 -10.73 -45.57
C VAL A 419 -21.22 -10.28 -46.84
N VAL A 420 -20.55 -9.54 -47.71
CA VAL A 420 -21.07 -9.03 -48.99
C VAL A 420 -20.33 -9.66 -50.15
#